data_90d56203c5ae968565c3659ef59f14b7
#
_entry.id   90d56203c5ae968565c3659ef59f14b7
#
_cell.length_a   1.000
_cell.length_b   1.000
_cell.length_c   1.000
_cell.angle_alpha   90.00
_cell.angle_beta   90.00
_cell.angle_gamma   90.00
#
_symmetry.space_group_name_H-M   'P 1'
#
loop_
_entity.id
_entity.type
_entity.pdbx_description
1 polymer ?
#
loop_
_entity_poly.entity_id
_entity_poly.type
_entity_poly.pdbx_seq_one_letter_code
_entity_poly.pdbx_strand_id
1 'polypeptide(L)'
;MKHSYFKIPGWFNMHEAYDQLLDNCEDGDEILEIGSFMGRSTSYLATNIINSGKKVHVYALDTFEGSSEHANLDIVGGFYDRFKENCKAFIEGGIVTPVKSRSDDINTLQRWSDNHFQGIIIDGAHEYDAVKEDILNWWKKLKDGGSMVGDDMSLASVQQAVQDTLLKGECEKSSHVDYIQGHEQWFSVTKGQNDPKCSKLVPGMNTLKK
;
A
#
# COMPACT_ATOMS: atom_id res chain seq x y z
N MET A 1 18.89 -3.64 10.46
CA MET A 1 18.07 -4.61 11.25
C MET A 1 17.85 -5.87 10.43
N LYS A 2 17.73 -7.08 11.08
CA LYS A 2 17.35 -8.30 10.34
C LYS A 2 15.83 -8.38 10.22
N HIS A 3 15.36 -8.79 9.05
CA HIS A 3 13.94 -9.04 8.85
C HIS A 3 13.40 -10.16 9.74
N SER A 4 12.20 -9.93 10.27
CA SER A 4 11.45 -10.93 11.03
C SER A 4 9.96 -11.00 10.62
N TYR A 5 9.56 -10.22 9.60
CA TYR A 5 8.19 -10.15 9.10
C TYR A 5 7.60 -11.53 8.74
N PHE A 6 8.42 -12.45 8.24
CA PHE A 6 8.02 -13.81 7.87
C PHE A 6 7.51 -14.67 9.05
N LYS A 7 7.74 -14.21 10.29
CA LYS A 7 7.20 -14.83 11.51
C LYS A 7 5.78 -14.34 11.84
N ILE A 8 5.36 -13.25 11.23
CA ILE A 8 4.02 -12.67 11.42
C ILE A 8 3.07 -13.40 10.48
N PRO A 9 1.94 -13.96 10.97
CA PRO A 9 0.94 -14.58 10.12
C PRO A 9 0.37 -13.60 9.11
N GLY A 10 -0.01 -14.11 7.93
CA GLY A 10 -0.56 -13.34 6.83
C GLY A 10 0.18 -13.58 5.52
N TRP A 11 -0.26 -12.91 4.49
CA TRP A 11 0.30 -13.00 3.13
C TRP A 11 1.10 -11.73 2.84
N PHE A 12 2.14 -11.84 2.08
CA PHE A 12 2.90 -10.70 1.58
C PHE A 12 3.87 -11.17 0.49
N ASN A 13 3.69 -10.65 -0.70
CA ASN A 13 4.44 -11.00 -1.90
C ASN A 13 4.92 -9.77 -2.69
N MET A 14 4.56 -8.54 -2.28
CA MET A 14 4.89 -7.29 -2.95
C MET A 14 6.25 -6.69 -2.57
N HIS A 15 7.27 -7.50 -2.29
CA HIS A 15 8.57 -7.01 -1.81
C HIS A 15 9.17 -5.93 -2.72
N GLU A 16 9.19 -6.19 -4.03
CA GLU A 16 9.79 -5.28 -5.01
C GLU A 16 8.99 -3.97 -5.16
N ALA A 17 7.65 -4.02 -5.05
CA ALA A 17 6.82 -2.83 -5.07
C ALA A 17 7.09 -1.93 -3.86
N TYR A 18 7.22 -2.52 -2.68
CA TYR A 18 7.54 -1.80 -1.45
C TYR A 18 8.97 -1.21 -1.47
N ASP A 19 9.93 -1.96 -2.02
CA ASP A 19 11.30 -1.49 -2.16
C ASP A 19 11.38 -0.30 -3.14
N GLN A 20 10.72 -0.38 -4.30
CA GLN A 20 10.65 0.72 -5.27
C GLN A 20 9.95 1.95 -4.69
N LEU A 21 8.87 1.74 -3.94
CA LEU A 21 8.15 2.84 -3.29
C LEU A 21 9.04 3.54 -2.26
N LEU A 22 9.78 2.79 -1.45
CA LEU A 22 10.74 3.34 -0.49
C LEU A 22 11.95 4.00 -1.19
N ASP A 23 12.42 3.46 -2.31
CA ASP A 23 13.49 4.06 -3.11
C ASP A 23 13.12 5.48 -3.58
N ASN A 24 11.85 5.71 -3.91
CA ASN A 24 11.29 7.00 -4.34
C ASN A 24 11.01 7.98 -3.19
N CYS A 25 11.18 7.58 -1.93
CA CYS A 25 10.99 8.45 -0.78
C CYS A 25 12.29 9.17 -0.39
N GLU A 26 12.15 10.37 0.14
CA GLU A 26 13.20 11.16 0.78
C GLU A 26 12.94 11.31 2.28
N ASP A 27 13.88 11.90 3.02
CA ASP A 27 13.73 12.19 4.44
C ASP A 27 12.54 13.14 4.68
N GLY A 28 11.63 12.73 5.56
CA GLY A 28 10.42 13.46 5.90
C GLY A 28 9.20 13.04 5.08
N ASP A 29 9.35 12.13 4.12
CA ASP A 29 8.20 11.60 3.39
C ASP A 29 7.38 10.63 4.24
N GLU A 30 6.10 10.52 3.87
CA GLU A 30 5.12 9.67 4.54
C GLU A 30 4.49 8.69 3.55
N ILE A 31 4.27 7.47 4.04
CA ILE A 31 3.63 6.37 3.30
C ILE A 31 2.34 5.99 4.03
N LEU A 32 1.28 5.75 3.27
CA LEU A 32 0.04 5.14 3.75
C LEU A 32 -0.03 3.69 3.27
N GLU A 33 -0.26 2.76 4.17
CA GLU A 33 -0.60 1.37 3.88
C GLU A 33 -2.05 1.11 4.27
N ILE A 34 -2.89 0.72 3.32
CA ILE A 34 -4.29 0.32 3.50
C ILE A 34 -4.35 -1.19 3.44
N GLY A 35 -4.86 -1.83 4.52
CA GLY A 35 -4.87 -3.28 4.65
C GLY A 35 -3.62 -3.82 5.34
N SER A 36 -3.33 -3.34 6.54
CA SER A 36 -2.11 -3.73 7.28
C SER A 36 -2.25 -5.03 8.06
N PHE A 37 -3.48 -5.53 8.27
CA PHE A 37 -3.83 -6.77 8.97
C PHE A 37 -3.05 -6.94 10.30
N MET A 38 -2.18 -7.94 10.41
CA MET A 38 -1.34 -8.18 11.59
C MET A 38 0.07 -7.58 11.48
N GLY A 39 0.35 -6.78 10.44
CA GLY A 39 1.58 -6.01 10.29
C GLY A 39 2.75 -6.75 9.63
N ARG A 40 2.49 -7.80 8.84
CA ARG A 40 3.56 -8.53 8.15
C ARG A 40 4.26 -7.65 7.10
N SER A 41 3.50 -7.05 6.19
CA SER A 41 3.97 -6.10 5.18
C SER A 41 4.52 -4.83 5.80
N THR A 42 3.80 -4.26 6.79
CA THR A 42 4.24 -3.10 7.57
C THR A 42 5.61 -3.32 8.22
N SER A 43 5.83 -4.51 8.81
CA SER A 43 7.12 -4.86 9.44
C SER A 43 8.25 -5.00 8.41
N TYR A 44 7.95 -5.47 7.19
CA TYR A 44 8.92 -5.50 6.10
C TYR A 44 9.35 -4.08 5.74
N LEU A 45 8.38 -3.21 5.45
CA LEU A 45 8.63 -1.82 5.08
C LEU A 45 9.40 -1.07 6.17
N ALA A 46 8.94 -1.15 7.42
CA ALA A 46 9.60 -0.49 8.55
C ALA A 46 11.04 -0.95 8.77
N THR A 47 11.32 -2.25 8.54
CA THR A 47 12.69 -2.78 8.58
C THR A 47 13.55 -2.20 7.46
N ASN A 48 13.02 -2.05 6.25
CA ASN A 48 13.73 -1.45 5.13
C ASN A 48 13.98 0.05 5.34
N ILE A 49 13.02 0.77 5.93
CA ILE A 49 13.21 2.18 6.32
C ILE A 49 14.40 2.30 7.28
N ILE A 50 14.46 1.46 8.34
CA ILE A 50 15.60 1.47 9.27
C ILE A 50 16.92 1.15 8.53
N ASN A 51 16.91 0.15 7.66
CA ASN A 51 18.12 -0.30 6.96
C ASN A 51 18.64 0.70 5.93
N SER A 52 17.75 1.47 5.30
CA SER A 52 18.11 2.52 4.36
C SER A 52 18.67 3.77 5.06
N GLY A 53 18.37 3.94 6.34
CA GLY A 53 18.71 5.16 7.10
C GLY A 53 17.80 6.36 6.79
N LYS A 54 16.79 6.20 5.92
CA LYS A 54 15.83 7.26 5.59
C LYS A 54 14.88 7.53 6.77
N LYS A 55 14.44 8.77 6.89
CA LYS A 55 13.46 9.21 7.89
C LYS A 55 12.06 9.25 7.26
N VAL A 56 11.53 8.09 6.94
CA VAL A 56 10.19 7.92 6.36
C VAL A 56 9.24 7.40 7.43
N HIS A 57 8.00 7.92 7.43
CA HIS A 57 6.96 7.50 8.36
C HIS A 57 5.87 6.70 7.65
N VAL A 58 5.33 5.68 8.31
CA VAL A 58 4.27 4.81 7.77
C VAL A 58 3.01 4.92 8.63
N TYR A 59 1.89 5.26 8.00
CA TYR A 59 0.57 5.11 8.58
C TYR A 59 -0.02 3.78 8.12
N ALA A 60 -0.30 2.90 9.07
CA ALA A 60 -0.89 1.58 8.83
C ALA A 60 -2.39 1.64 9.10
N LEU A 61 -3.17 1.80 8.03
CA LEU A 61 -4.63 1.96 8.08
C LEU A 61 -5.32 0.63 7.84
N ASP A 62 -6.11 0.21 8.81
CA ASP A 62 -6.91 -1.00 8.75
C ASP A 62 -8.11 -0.89 9.70
N THR A 63 -9.18 -1.60 9.43
CA THR A 63 -10.27 -1.78 10.40
C THR A 63 -9.84 -2.65 11.59
N PHE A 64 -8.90 -3.55 11.36
CA PHE A 64 -8.46 -4.60 12.26
C PHE A 64 -9.61 -5.49 12.74
N GLU A 65 -10.62 -5.65 11.88
CA GLU A 65 -11.77 -6.54 12.13
C GLU A 65 -11.60 -7.86 11.38
N GLY A 66 -10.67 -7.89 10.42
CA GLY A 66 -10.48 -9.02 9.51
C GLY A 66 -11.53 -9.05 8.40
N SER A 67 -11.40 -10.05 7.53
CA SER A 67 -12.33 -10.35 6.44
C SER A 67 -12.83 -11.79 6.54
N SER A 68 -13.69 -12.20 5.61
CA SER A 68 -14.15 -13.60 5.50
C SER A 68 -13.00 -14.61 5.34
N GLU A 69 -11.90 -14.20 4.75
CA GLU A 69 -10.68 -15.00 4.56
C GLU A 69 -9.99 -15.34 5.89
N HIS A 70 -10.19 -14.50 6.90
CA HIS A 70 -9.60 -14.64 8.23
C HIS A 70 -10.49 -15.42 9.21
N ALA A 71 -11.70 -15.85 8.80
CA ALA A 71 -12.69 -16.47 9.68
C ALA A 71 -12.21 -17.77 10.37
N ASN A 72 -11.18 -18.42 9.81
CA ASN A 72 -10.60 -19.66 10.36
C ASN A 72 -9.35 -19.40 11.23
N LEU A 73 -8.97 -18.15 11.44
CA LEU A 73 -7.82 -17.80 12.28
C LEU A 73 -8.27 -17.65 13.72
N ASP A 74 -7.84 -18.58 14.58
CA ASP A 74 -8.07 -18.48 16.04
C ASP A 74 -7.10 -17.46 16.64
N ILE A 75 -7.53 -16.19 16.68
CA ILE A 75 -6.69 -15.07 17.13
C ILE A 75 -7.18 -14.54 18.48
N VAL A 76 -6.45 -14.89 19.51
CA VAL A 76 -6.67 -14.36 20.85
C VAL A 76 -6.29 -12.88 20.91
N GLY A 77 -7.19 -12.02 21.39
CA GLY A 77 -6.95 -10.60 21.58
C GLY A 77 -7.30 -9.69 20.40
N GLY A 78 -7.71 -10.29 19.25
CA GLY A 78 -8.06 -9.53 18.05
C GLY A 78 -6.88 -9.04 17.21
N PHE A 79 -7.15 -8.67 15.96
CA PHE A 79 -6.11 -8.30 14.98
C PHE A 79 -5.36 -7.02 15.36
N TYR A 80 -6.04 -6.03 15.94
CA TYR A 80 -5.41 -4.78 16.33
C TYR A 80 -4.35 -4.95 17.42
N ASP A 81 -4.63 -5.78 18.43
CA ASP A 81 -3.66 -6.04 19.50
C ASP A 81 -2.46 -6.84 18.94
N ARG A 82 -2.72 -7.78 18.04
CA ARG A 82 -1.65 -8.51 17.35
C ARG A 82 -0.80 -7.62 16.47
N PHE A 83 -1.41 -6.69 15.72
CA PHE A 83 -0.67 -5.69 14.95
C PHE A 83 0.27 -4.88 15.87
N LYS A 84 -0.27 -4.35 16.97
CA LYS A 84 0.52 -3.56 17.94
C LYS A 84 1.67 -4.36 18.55
N GLU A 85 1.44 -5.63 18.85
CA GLU A 85 2.49 -6.52 19.39
C GLU A 85 3.59 -6.78 18.34
N ASN A 86 3.20 -7.14 17.12
CA ASN A 86 4.12 -7.44 16.02
C ASN A 86 4.94 -6.22 15.58
N CYS A 87 4.32 -5.05 15.55
CA CYS A 87 4.93 -3.80 15.12
C CYS A 87 5.45 -2.93 16.30
N LYS A 88 5.45 -3.45 17.54
CA LYS A 88 5.75 -2.67 18.76
C LYS A 88 7.01 -1.84 18.64
N ALA A 89 8.11 -2.43 18.24
CA ALA A 89 9.39 -1.73 18.13
C ALA A 89 9.37 -0.57 17.12
N PHE A 90 8.62 -0.71 16.02
CA PHE A 90 8.48 0.32 15.00
C PHE A 90 7.53 1.44 15.44
N ILE A 91 6.49 1.10 16.21
CA ILE A 91 5.56 2.08 16.80
C ILE A 91 6.28 2.89 17.88
N GLU A 92 6.96 2.24 18.82
CA GLU A 92 7.74 2.90 19.87
C GLU A 92 8.91 3.71 19.31
N GLY A 93 9.48 3.26 18.17
CA GLY A 93 10.52 3.98 17.43
C GLY A 93 10.02 5.15 16.59
N GLY A 94 8.70 5.41 16.55
CA GLY A 94 8.11 6.51 15.80
C GLY A 94 8.12 6.33 14.27
N ILE A 95 8.32 5.10 13.77
CA ILE A 95 8.35 4.80 12.33
C ILE A 95 6.96 4.45 11.82
N VAL A 96 6.14 3.78 12.64
CA VAL A 96 4.81 3.30 12.27
C VAL A 96 3.76 3.89 13.21
N THR A 97 2.68 4.41 12.65
CA THR A 97 1.47 4.80 13.38
C THR A 97 0.29 3.96 12.91
N PRO A 98 -0.28 3.11 13.76
CA PRO A 98 -1.50 2.39 13.40
C PRO A 98 -2.71 3.34 13.39
N VAL A 99 -3.55 3.20 12.38
CA VAL A 99 -4.79 3.95 12.20
C VAL A 99 -5.94 2.96 12.11
N LYS A 100 -6.66 2.77 13.24
CA LYS A 100 -7.83 1.89 13.26
C LYS A 100 -9.05 2.61 12.71
N SER A 101 -9.33 2.41 11.42
CA SER A 101 -10.49 2.98 10.72
C SER A 101 -10.72 2.27 9.39
N ARG A 102 -11.86 2.56 8.77
CA ARG A 102 -12.11 2.24 7.37
C ARG A 102 -11.38 3.24 6.47
N SER A 103 -10.95 2.80 5.30
CA SER A 103 -10.29 3.64 4.29
C SER A 103 -11.21 4.67 3.64
N ASP A 104 -12.53 4.41 3.62
CA ASP A 104 -13.59 5.27 3.10
C ASP A 104 -14.21 6.21 4.15
N ASP A 105 -13.79 6.13 5.43
CA ASP A 105 -14.30 7.01 6.47
C ASP A 105 -13.89 8.47 6.24
N ILE A 106 -14.88 9.36 6.19
CA ILE A 106 -14.66 10.77 5.85
C ILE A 106 -13.76 11.50 6.86
N ASN A 107 -13.85 11.17 8.16
CA ASN A 107 -13.01 11.78 9.17
C ASN A 107 -11.55 11.30 9.01
N THR A 108 -11.36 10.06 8.60
CA THR A 108 -10.05 9.51 8.29
C THR A 108 -9.45 10.17 7.06
N LEU A 109 -10.21 10.31 5.97
CA LEU A 109 -9.78 10.99 4.75
C LEU A 109 -9.42 12.47 5.00
N GLN A 110 -10.11 13.14 5.92
CA GLN A 110 -9.86 14.56 6.26
C GLN A 110 -8.64 14.78 7.17
N ARG A 111 -8.02 13.71 7.71
CA ARG A 111 -6.81 13.84 8.56
C ARG A 111 -5.61 14.38 7.79
N TRP A 112 -5.57 14.17 6.50
CA TRP A 112 -4.46 14.58 5.63
C TRP A 112 -4.94 15.48 4.49
N SER A 113 -4.11 16.46 4.15
CA SER A 113 -4.34 17.32 3.00
C SER A 113 -4.20 16.55 1.68
N ASP A 114 -4.66 17.14 0.60
CA ASP A 114 -4.31 16.63 -0.73
C ASP A 114 -2.79 16.80 -0.97
N ASN A 115 -2.22 15.94 -1.82
CA ASN A 115 -0.78 15.87 -2.11
C ASN A 115 0.09 15.71 -0.84
N HIS A 116 -0.29 14.83 0.06
CA HIS A 116 0.38 14.60 1.34
C HIS A 116 1.40 13.45 1.27
N PHE A 117 0.98 12.27 0.79
CA PHE A 117 1.78 11.05 0.81
C PHE A 117 2.69 10.94 -0.40
N GLN A 118 3.94 10.49 -0.18
CA GLN A 118 4.86 10.10 -1.24
C GLN A 118 4.56 8.69 -1.75
N GLY A 119 4.06 7.82 -0.88
CA GLY A 119 3.68 6.46 -1.22
C GLY A 119 2.31 6.10 -0.67
N ILE A 120 1.51 5.37 -1.45
CA ILE A 120 0.25 4.78 -1.01
C ILE A 120 0.21 3.34 -1.46
N ILE A 121 -0.13 2.45 -0.54
CA ILE A 121 -0.25 1.01 -0.74
C ILE A 121 -1.71 0.63 -0.54
N ILE A 122 -2.30 -0.08 -1.51
CA ILE A 122 -3.67 -0.58 -1.46
C ILE A 122 -3.62 -2.11 -1.43
N ASP A 123 -3.88 -2.68 -0.27
CA ASP A 123 -3.87 -4.14 0.00
C ASP A 123 -5.01 -4.50 0.98
N GLY A 124 -6.16 -3.90 0.77
CA GLY A 124 -7.35 -4.05 1.62
C GLY A 124 -8.37 -5.04 1.06
N ALA A 125 -9.57 -4.55 0.75
CA ALA A 125 -10.63 -5.34 0.13
C ALA A 125 -10.38 -5.50 -1.38
N HIS A 126 -10.87 -6.63 -1.95
CA HIS A 126 -10.63 -7.00 -3.35
C HIS A 126 -11.88 -6.84 -4.24
N GLU A 127 -12.99 -6.41 -3.68
CA GLU A 127 -14.21 -6.12 -4.42
C GLU A 127 -14.03 -4.86 -5.26
N TYR A 128 -14.62 -4.86 -6.47
CA TYR A 128 -14.48 -3.77 -7.43
C TYR A 128 -14.77 -2.37 -6.84
N ASP A 129 -15.90 -2.23 -6.14
CA ASP A 129 -16.31 -0.94 -5.58
C ASP A 129 -15.34 -0.46 -4.48
N ALA A 130 -14.89 -1.37 -3.62
CA ALA A 130 -13.95 -1.04 -2.54
C ALA A 130 -12.58 -0.60 -3.09
N VAL A 131 -12.01 -1.35 -4.03
CA VAL A 131 -10.73 -0.99 -4.68
C VAL A 131 -10.87 0.33 -5.45
N LYS A 132 -11.99 0.51 -6.17
CA LYS A 132 -12.27 1.75 -6.88
C LYS A 132 -12.34 2.95 -5.95
N GLU A 133 -13.07 2.84 -4.84
CA GLU A 133 -13.18 3.90 -3.83
C GLU A 133 -11.83 4.22 -3.20
N ASP A 134 -11.04 3.21 -2.84
CA ASP A 134 -9.70 3.40 -2.28
C ASP A 134 -8.81 4.15 -3.26
N ILE A 135 -8.73 3.73 -4.51
CA ILE A 135 -7.95 4.44 -5.52
C ILE A 135 -8.40 5.90 -5.64
N LEU A 136 -9.69 6.17 -5.83
CA LEU A 136 -10.20 7.51 -6.06
C LEU A 136 -10.01 8.45 -4.86
N ASN A 137 -10.26 7.96 -3.66
CA ASN A 137 -10.14 8.73 -2.43
C ASN A 137 -8.68 9.08 -2.13
N TRP A 138 -7.81 8.10 -2.24
CA TRP A 138 -6.41 8.26 -1.84
C TRP A 138 -5.51 8.79 -2.96
N TRP A 139 -5.93 8.72 -4.24
CA TRP A 139 -5.21 9.38 -5.34
C TRP A 139 -5.05 10.89 -5.14
N LYS A 140 -6.05 11.54 -4.57
CA LYS A 140 -5.97 12.98 -4.27
C LYS A 140 -4.92 13.27 -3.21
N LYS A 141 -4.72 12.34 -2.28
CA LYS A 141 -3.75 12.45 -1.18
C LYS A 141 -2.31 12.13 -1.61
N LEU A 142 -2.13 11.51 -2.77
CA LEU A 142 -0.81 11.21 -3.33
C LEU A 142 -0.18 12.48 -3.91
N LYS A 143 1.10 12.74 -3.60
CA LYS A 143 1.90 13.83 -4.17
C LYS A 143 2.07 13.66 -5.67
N ASP A 144 2.28 14.75 -6.40
CA ASP A 144 2.84 14.68 -7.75
C ASP A 144 4.26 14.09 -7.65
N GLY A 145 4.57 13.09 -8.47
CA GLY A 145 5.78 12.28 -8.37
C GLY A 145 5.71 11.15 -7.34
N GLY A 146 4.65 11.08 -6.55
CA GLY A 146 4.41 9.99 -5.61
C GLY A 146 3.93 8.71 -6.33
N SER A 147 4.12 7.56 -5.68
CA SER A 147 3.77 6.26 -6.22
C SER A 147 2.62 5.61 -5.46
N MET A 148 1.63 5.07 -6.18
CA MET A 148 0.59 4.19 -5.65
C MET A 148 0.88 2.78 -6.13
N VAL A 149 0.85 1.82 -5.22
CA VAL A 149 0.99 0.39 -5.51
C VAL A 149 -0.19 -0.37 -4.90
N GLY A 150 -0.55 -1.52 -5.45
CA GLY A 150 -1.62 -2.35 -4.88
C GLY A 150 -1.50 -3.79 -5.30
N ASP A 151 -2.03 -4.71 -4.48
CA ASP A 151 -1.98 -6.16 -4.68
C ASP A 151 -3.13 -6.68 -5.56
N ASP A 152 -3.17 -7.97 -5.74
CA ASP A 152 -4.27 -8.75 -6.33
C ASP A 152 -4.61 -8.46 -7.80
N MET A 153 -3.66 -8.03 -8.59
CA MET A 153 -3.84 -7.82 -10.05
C MET A 153 -4.23 -9.07 -10.85
N SER A 154 -4.30 -10.25 -10.24
CA SER A 154 -4.90 -11.45 -10.86
C SER A 154 -6.42 -11.47 -10.79
N LEU A 155 -7.03 -10.73 -9.86
CA LEU A 155 -8.46 -10.68 -9.68
C LEU A 155 -9.11 -9.73 -10.70
N ALA A 156 -10.13 -10.21 -11.41
CA ALA A 156 -10.83 -9.41 -12.42
C ALA A 156 -11.47 -8.13 -11.85
N SER A 157 -11.94 -8.17 -10.59
CA SER A 157 -12.46 -7.02 -9.87
C SER A 157 -11.43 -5.93 -9.68
N VAL A 158 -10.21 -6.30 -9.25
CA VAL A 158 -9.09 -5.37 -9.07
C VAL A 158 -8.63 -4.80 -10.42
N GLN A 159 -8.42 -5.67 -11.43
CA GLN A 159 -8.06 -5.23 -12.77
C GLN A 159 -9.04 -4.21 -13.34
N GLN A 160 -10.35 -4.47 -13.18
CA GLN A 160 -11.39 -3.58 -13.69
C GLN A 160 -11.37 -2.24 -12.94
N ALA A 161 -11.22 -2.24 -11.61
CA ALA A 161 -11.15 -1.02 -10.81
C ALA A 161 -9.92 -0.17 -11.21
N VAL A 162 -8.74 -0.79 -11.35
CA VAL A 162 -7.50 -0.13 -11.81
C VAL A 162 -7.68 0.48 -13.20
N GLN A 163 -8.27 -0.26 -14.14
CA GLN A 163 -8.52 0.25 -15.49
C GLN A 163 -9.49 1.44 -15.52
N ASP A 164 -10.58 1.34 -14.78
CA ASP A 164 -11.63 2.38 -14.78
C ASP A 164 -11.16 3.66 -14.10
N THR A 165 -10.36 3.56 -13.05
CA THR A 165 -9.86 4.72 -12.29
C THR A 165 -8.60 5.33 -12.89
N LEU A 166 -7.54 4.53 -13.01
CA LEU A 166 -6.20 5.02 -13.35
C LEU A 166 -6.00 5.21 -14.87
N LEU A 167 -6.68 4.42 -15.72
CA LEU A 167 -6.46 4.46 -17.15
C LEU A 167 -7.59 5.16 -17.91
N LYS A 168 -8.86 5.06 -17.49
CA LYS A 168 -10.00 5.66 -18.22
C LYS A 168 -10.33 7.10 -17.83
N GLY A 169 -9.55 7.71 -16.94
CA GLY A 169 -9.57 9.16 -16.75
C GLY A 169 -10.16 9.67 -15.45
N GLU A 170 -10.60 8.83 -14.54
CA GLU A 170 -11.08 9.29 -13.23
C GLU A 170 -9.93 9.84 -12.37
N CYS A 171 -8.72 9.28 -12.48
CA CYS A 171 -7.52 9.81 -11.85
C CYS A 171 -6.77 10.75 -12.80
N GLU A 172 -6.72 12.04 -12.43
CA GLU A 172 -5.92 13.02 -13.17
C GLU A 172 -4.43 12.70 -13.03
N LYS A 173 -3.64 13.02 -14.07
CA LYS A 173 -2.19 12.80 -14.13
C LYS A 173 -1.75 11.32 -14.06
N SER A 174 -2.67 10.36 -14.17
CA SER A 174 -2.32 8.98 -14.42
C SER A 174 -2.27 8.75 -15.93
N SER A 175 -1.18 8.16 -16.44
CA SER A 175 -0.98 7.91 -17.88
C SER A 175 -0.72 6.45 -18.21
N HIS A 176 -0.24 5.69 -17.25
CA HIS A 176 0.08 4.27 -17.39
C HIS A 176 0.03 3.58 -16.03
N VAL A 177 -0.11 2.28 -16.06
CA VAL A 177 -0.02 1.41 -14.89
C VAL A 177 0.93 0.27 -15.25
N ASP A 178 1.96 0.11 -14.46
CA ASP A 178 2.83 -1.05 -14.52
C ASP A 178 2.29 -2.15 -13.61
N TYR A 179 2.36 -3.40 -14.05
CA TYR A 179 1.82 -4.52 -13.27
C TYR A 179 2.58 -5.81 -13.52
N ILE A 180 2.58 -6.69 -12.52
CA ILE A 180 3.08 -8.05 -12.60
C ILE A 180 1.90 -9.02 -12.45
N GLN A 181 1.92 -10.09 -13.26
CA GLN A 181 1.01 -11.23 -13.16
C GLN A 181 1.82 -12.49 -12.87
N GLY A 182 1.32 -13.33 -11.96
CA GLY A 182 1.98 -14.57 -11.55
C GLY A 182 1.92 -14.76 -10.05
N HIS A 183 3.03 -15.13 -9.43
CA HIS A 183 3.11 -15.26 -7.96
C HIS A 183 3.12 -13.92 -7.22
N GLU A 184 3.58 -12.87 -7.90
CA GLU A 184 3.54 -11.49 -7.44
C GLU A 184 2.57 -10.74 -8.33
N GLN A 185 1.42 -10.36 -7.79
CA GLN A 185 0.25 -9.89 -8.57
C GLN A 185 -0.08 -8.46 -8.19
N TRP A 186 0.85 -7.53 -8.39
CA TRP A 186 0.70 -6.14 -7.98
C TRP A 186 0.72 -5.16 -9.15
N PHE A 187 0.19 -3.97 -8.94
CA PHE A 187 0.29 -2.83 -9.85
C PHE A 187 1.06 -1.67 -9.22
N SER A 188 1.63 -0.83 -10.06
CA SER A 188 2.29 0.42 -9.67
C SER A 188 1.98 1.54 -10.63
N VAL A 189 1.75 2.74 -10.12
CA VAL A 189 1.54 3.96 -10.90
C VAL A 189 2.18 5.15 -10.21
N THR A 190 2.87 5.99 -10.98
CA THR A 190 3.44 7.26 -10.47
C THR A 190 2.63 8.44 -10.98
N LYS A 191 2.14 9.28 -10.06
CA LYS A 191 1.30 10.43 -10.38
C LYS A 191 2.11 11.53 -11.09
N GLY A 192 1.62 11.99 -12.23
CA GLY A 192 2.28 13.05 -13.02
C GLY A 192 3.43 12.57 -13.92
N GLN A 193 3.72 11.29 -13.96
CA GLN A 193 4.75 10.72 -14.81
C GLN A 193 4.15 10.31 -16.16
N ASN A 194 4.65 10.90 -17.25
CA ASN A 194 4.14 10.64 -18.61
C ASN A 194 4.99 9.61 -19.37
N ASP A 195 6.15 9.19 -18.84
CA ASP A 195 7.06 8.27 -19.53
C ASP A 195 7.25 6.97 -18.73
N PRO A 196 6.86 5.82 -19.30
CA PRO A 196 7.06 4.51 -18.67
C PRO A 196 8.55 4.11 -18.52
N LYS A 197 9.49 4.90 -19.03
CA LYS A 197 10.93 4.60 -18.94
C LYS A 197 11.54 4.86 -17.55
N CYS A 198 10.81 5.48 -16.63
CA CYS A 198 11.31 5.77 -15.29
C CYS A 198 11.06 4.67 -14.26
N SER A 199 10.20 3.69 -14.50
CA SER A 199 10.13 2.51 -13.66
C SER A 199 11.37 1.66 -13.94
N LYS A 200 12.17 1.34 -12.91
CA LYS A 200 13.18 0.29 -13.01
C LYS A 200 12.42 -0.98 -13.37
N LEU A 201 12.56 -1.44 -14.62
CA LEU A 201 11.84 -2.62 -15.12
C LEU A 201 12.20 -3.82 -14.25
N VAL A 202 11.25 -4.28 -13.47
CA VAL A 202 11.32 -5.59 -12.82
C VAL A 202 11.11 -6.66 -13.89
N PRO A 203 11.89 -7.75 -13.90
CA PRO A 203 11.67 -8.83 -14.85
C PRO A 203 10.23 -9.34 -14.80
N GLY A 204 9.53 -9.33 -15.95
CA GLY A 204 8.12 -9.75 -16.05
C GLY A 204 7.09 -8.63 -15.88
N MET A 205 7.53 -7.39 -15.69
CA MET A 205 6.63 -6.23 -15.63
C MET A 205 5.99 -5.93 -16.99
N ASN A 206 4.69 -5.69 -16.98
CA ASN A 206 3.89 -5.25 -18.11
C ASN A 206 3.38 -3.83 -17.86
N THR A 207 3.04 -3.10 -18.94
CA THR A 207 2.52 -1.73 -18.84
C THR A 207 1.21 -1.61 -19.59
N LEU A 208 0.17 -1.09 -18.93
CA LEU A 208 -1.07 -0.61 -19.53
C LEU A 208 -0.97 0.91 -19.70
N LYS A 209 -1.41 1.42 -20.86
CA LYS A 209 -1.43 2.86 -21.20
C LYS A 209 -2.86 3.36 -21.42
N LYS A 210 -3.08 4.64 -21.14
CA LYS A 210 -4.28 5.38 -21.55
C LYS A 210 -4.45 5.35 -23.05
#